data_2685787719f5ce9166a6f36f699df48c
#
_entry.id   2685787719f5ce9166a6f36f699df48c
#
_cell.length_a   1.000
_cell.length_b   1.000
_cell.length_c   1.000
_cell.angle_alpha   90.00
_cell.angle_beta   90.00
_cell.angle_gamma   90.00
#
_symmetry.space_group_name_H-M   'P 1'
#
loop_
_entity.id
_entity.type
_entity.pdbx_description
1 polymer ?
#
loop_
_entity_poly.entity_id
_entity_poly.type
_entity_poly.pdbx_seq_one_letter_code
_entity_poly.pdbx_strand_id
1 'polypeptide(L)'
;MTYDPIYERFEAAKPDGSRCSIEFVRSGFLAQGDRPELFFFRVSGEETVVGISGSSLARFERGRSRLTREQKIDVAGRWLMRQIEAAAPLDSRSLYIQDDELANLAVELNFAE
;
A
#
# COMPACT_ATOMS: atom_id res chain seq x y z
N MET A 1 -17.05 5.84 15.52
CA MET A 1 -16.80 6.65 14.34
C MET A 1 -16.21 5.79 13.24
N THR A 2 -16.76 5.88 12.07
CA THR A 2 -16.27 5.10 10.93
C THR A 2 -15.21 5.91 10.20
N TYR A 3 -14.08 5.30 9.94
CA TYR A 3 -13.04 5.92 9.15
C TYR A 3 -13.32 5.65 7.68
N ASP A 4 -13.22 6.69 6.85
CA ASP A 4 -13.30 6.56 5.40
C ASP A 4 -11.91 6.73 4.82
N PRO A 5 -11.23 5.65 4.42
CA PRO A 5 -9.91 5.79 3.82
C PRO A 5 -9.98 6.59 2.53
N ILE A 6 -8.99 7.43 2.32
CA ILE A 6 -8.90 8.24 1.10
C ILE A 6 -8.93 7.34 -0.14
N TYR A 7 -8.32 6.17 -0.04
CA TYR A 7 -8.21 5.24 -1.16
C TYR A 7 -9.15 4.06 -1.02
N GLU A 8 -10.32 4.26 -0.40
CA GLU A 8 -11.33 3.21 -0.33
C GLU A 8 -11.69 2.72 -1.72
N ARG A 9 -11.84 3.65 -2.65
CA ARG A 9 -12.07 3.33 -4.06
C ARG A 9 -11.46 4.42 -4.93
N PHE A 10 -10.62 4.05 -5.86
CA PHE A 10 -9.99 5.00 -6.77
C PHE A 10 -9.61 4.30 -8.06
N GLU A 11 -9.12 5.07 -9.03
CA GLU A 11 -8.74 4.55 -10.33
C GLU A 11 -7.29 4.85 -10.63
N ALA A 12 -6.65 3.95 -11.38
CA ALA A 12 -5.30 4.14 -11.89
C ALA A 12 -5.33 4.04 -13.41
N ALA A 13 -4.49 4.81 -14.07
CA ALA A 13 -4.37 4.77 -15.51
C ALA A 13 -3.25 3.82 -15.91
N LYS A 14 -3.54 2.87 -16.81
CA LYS A 14 -2.53 1.99 -17.36
C LYS A 14 -1.80 2.68 -18.50
N PRO A 15 -0.58 2.22 -18.84
CA PRO A 15 0.17 2.83 -19.96
C PRO A 15 -0.58 2.81 -21.30
N ASP A 16 -1.50 1.87 -21.50
CA ASP A 16 -2.28 1.79 -22.75
C ASP A 16 -3.46 2.75 -22.77
N GLY A 17 -3.64 3.55 -21.72
CA GLY A 17 -4.73 4.51 -21.62
C GLY A 17 -5.99 3.98 -20.96
N SER A 18 -6.08 2.68 -20.70
CA SER A 18 -7.23 2.12 -20.00
C SER A 18 -7.15 2.43 -18.51
N ARG A 19 -8.28 2.35 -17.83
CA ARG A 19 -8.37 2.61 -16.42
C ARG A 19 -8.65 1.33 -15.64
N CYS A 20 -8.13 1.30 -14.43
CA CYS A 20 -8.24 0.15 -13.54
C CYS A 20 -8.83 0.63 -12.23
N SER A 21 -9.92 0.03 -11.78
CA SER A 21 -10.51 0.41 -10.50
C SER A 21 -9.82 -0.34 -9.37
N ILE A 22 -9.57 0.36 -8.26
CA ILE A 22 -8.90 -0.18 -7.10
C ILE A 22 -9.79 0.09 -5.89
N GLU A 23 -10.04 -0.95 -5.11
CA GLU A 23 -10.87 -0.85 -3.92
C GLU A 23 -10.17 -1.50 -2.75
N PHE A 24 -10.06 -0.79 -1.63
CA PHE A 24 -9.52 -1.38 -0.41
C PHE A 24 -10.56 -2.32 0.21
N VAL A 25 -10.14 -3.52 0.59
CA VAL A 25 -11.05 -4.52 1.15
C VAL A 25 -10.84 -4.67 2.65
N ARG A 26 -9.61 -4.99 3.06
CA ARG A 26 -9.29 -5.21 4.48
C ARG A 26 -7.79 -5.23 4.68
N SER A 27 -7.38 -5.15 5.95
CA SER A 27 -5.98 -5.33 6.32
C SER A 27 -5.86 -6.42 7.37
N GLY A 28 -4.66 -6.96 7.52
CA GLY A 28 -4.40 -7.99 8.52
C GLY A 28 -2.90 -8.19 8.70
N PHE A 29 -2.54 -9.10 9.59
CA PHE A 29 -1.15 -9.41 9.88
C PHE A 29 -0.87 -10.88 9.61
N LEU A 30 0.33 -11.17 9.12
CA LEU A 30 0.86 -12.52 9.16
C LEU A 30 1.65 -12.68 10.44
N ALA A 31 1.34 -13.72 11.21
CA ALA A 31 1.99 -13.95 12.51
C ALA A 31 3.34 -14.63 12.37
N GLN A 32 3.81 -14.89 11.15
CA GLN A 32 5.03 -15.63 10.88
C GLN A 32 6.07 -14.75 10.23
N GLY A 33 7.33 -15.15 10.35
CA GLY A 33 8.44 -14.47 9.72
C GLY A 33 8.60 -13.05 10.25
N ASP A 34 8.67 -12.07 9.35
CA ASP A 34 8.87 -10.67 9.69
C ASP A 34 7.57 -9.96 10.10
N ARG A 35 6.52 -10.71 10.34
CA ARG A 35 5.21 -10.20 10.75
C ARG A 35 4.73 -9.07 9.85
N PRO A 36 4.64 -9.28 8.54
CA PRO A 36 4.21 -8.23 7.64
C PRO A 36 2.75 -7.86 7.89
N GLU A 37 2.45 -6.59 7.70
CA GLU A 37 1.08 -6.12 7.64
C GLU A 37 0.64 -6.18 6.20
N LEU A 38 -0.54 -6.77 5.95
CA LEU A 38 -1.05 -7.02 4.60
C LEU A 38 -2.26 -6.16 4.35
N PHE A 39 -2.34 -5.60 3.15
CA PHE A 39 -3.45 -4.76 2.72
C PHE A 39 -4.05 -5.39 1.47
N PHE A 40 -5.33 -5.76 1.58
CA PHE A 40 -6.03 -6.48 0.52
C PHE A 40 -6.85 -5.49 -0.29
N PHE A 41 -6.57 -5.45 -1.57
CA PHE A 41 -7.26 -4.58 -2.52
C PHE A 41 -7.94 -5.44 -3.57
N ARG A 42 -8.99 -4.90 -4.17
CA ARG A 42 -9.60 -5.50 -5.36
C ARG A 42 -9.26 -4.61 -6.53
N VAL A 43 -8.52 -5.18 -7.48
CA VAL A 43 -8.06 -4.46 -8.67
C VAL A 43 -8.82 -5.00 -9.86
N SER A 44 -9.77 -4.22 -10.39
CA SER A 44 -10.65 -4.63 -11.48
C SER A 44 -11.31 -5.98 -11.21
N GLY A 45 -11.75 -6.16 -9.95
CA GLY A 45 -12.47 -7.37 -9.54
C GLY A 45 -11.58 -8.51 -9.05
N GLU A 46 -10.26 -8.39 -9.13
CA GLU A 46 -9.35 -9.43 -8.66
C GLU A 46 -8.64 -8.99 -7.38
N GLU A 47 -8.53 -9.91 -6.43
CA GLU A 47 -7.87 -9.60 -5.16
C GLU A 47 -6.36 -9.49 -5.35
N THR A 48 -5.79 -8.44 -4.81
CA THR A 48 -4.36 -8.15 -4.85
C THR A 48 -3.92 -7.79 -3.44
N VAL A 49 -2.78 -8.33 -3.00
CA VAL A 49 -2.28 -8.14 -1.64
C VAL A 49 -0.99 -7.32 -1.69
N VAL A 50 -0.95 -6.24 -0.91
CA VAL A 50 0.25 -5.41 -0.76
C VAL A 50 0.73 -5.57 0.68
N GLY A 51 2.01 -5.85 0.86
CA GLY A 51 2.58 -6.06 2.18
C GLY A 51 3.60 -5.00 2.56
N ILE A 52 3.67 -4.70 3.85
CA ILE A 52 4.75 -3.91 4.44
C ILE A 52 5.36 -4.79 5.52
N SER A 53 6.65 -5.13 5.39
CA SER A 53 7.27 -6.00 6.37
C SER A 53 7.41 -5.29 7.71
N GLY A 54 7.42 -6.07 8.78
CA GLY A 54 7.57 -5.52 10.13
C GLY A 54 8.89 -4.78 10.30
N SER A 55 9.97 -5.29 9.71
CA SER A 55 11.26 -4.65 9.79
C SER A 55 11.31 -3.33 9.02
N SER A 56 10.64 -3.26 7.86
CA SER A 56 10.55 -2.01 7.11
C SER A 56 9.80 -0.94 7.89
N LEU A 57 8.68 -1.31 8.52
CA LEU A 57 7.93 -0.39 9.37
C LEU A 57 8.76 0.07 10.56
N ALA A 58 9.45 -0.86 11.23
CA ALA A 58 10.27 -0.52 12.39
C ALA A 58 11.39 0.45 12.01
N ARG A 59 12.04 0.24 10.88
CA ARG A 59 13.08 1.14 10.41
C ARG A 59 12.53 2.51 10.05
N PHE A 60 11.37 2.53 9.39
CA PHE A 60 10.74 3.80 9.01
C PHE A 60 10.33 4.60 10.26
N GLU A 61 9.75 3.93 11.25
CA GLU A 61 9.22 4.59 12.44
C GLU A 61 10.29 4.95 13.47
N ARG A 62 11.54 4.56 13.25
CA ARG A 62 12.61 4.88 14.17
C ARG A 62 12.82 6.40 14.22
N GLY A 63 12.61 7.01 15.39
CA GLY A 63 12.72 8.44 15.57
C GLY A 63 11.59 9.26 14.94
N ARG A 64 10.51 8.60 14.55
CA ARG A 64 9.34 9.25 13.96
C ARG A 64 8.08 8.79 14.68
N SER A 65 6.98 9.49 14.42
CA SER A 65 5.68 9.03 14.87
C SER A 65 5.27 7.77 14.09
N ARG A 66 4.55 6.89 14.74
CA ARG A 66 4.06 5.68 14.08
C ARG A 66 3.00 6.04 13.06
N LEU A 67 3.01 5.33 11.94
CA LEU A 67 1.94 5.48 10.95
C LEU A 67 0.66 4.87 11.50
N THR A 68 -0.45 5.59 11.33
CA THR A 68 -1.76 5.03 11.67
C THR A 68 -2.16 3.98 10.65
N ARG A 69 -3.16 3.18 10.99
CA ARG A 69 -3.70 2.20 10.04
C ARG A 69 -4.14 2.87 8.75
N GLU A 70 -4.80 4.01 8.88
CA GLU A 70 -5.31 4.78 7.74
C GLU A 70 -4.18 5.28 6.86
N GLN A 71 -3.12 5.77 7.47
CA GLN A 71 -1.95 6.23 6.73
C GLN A 71 -1.28 5.09 5.99
N LYS A 72 -1.21 3.91 6.61
CA LYS A 72 -0.64 2.73 5.96
C LYS A 72 -1.50 2.28 4.77
N ILE A 73 -2.83 2.38 4.88
CA ILE A 73 -3.72 2.07 3.77
C ILE A 73 -3.47 3.04 2.61
N ASP A 74 -3.31 4.33 2.91
CA ASP A 74 -3.04 5.33 1.89
C ASP A 74 -1.69 5.07 1.19
N VAL A 75 -0.67 4.72 1.97
CA VAL A 75 0.64 4.39 1.41
C VAL A 75 0.54 3.16 0.49
N ALA A 76 -0.12 2.11 0.97
CA ALA A 76 -0.27 0.88 0.18
C ALA A 76 -1.06 1.13 -1.09
N GLY A 77 -2.14 1.91 -1.00
CA GLY A 77 -2.95 2.25 -2.17
C GLY A 77 -2.17 3.07 -3.19
N ARG A 78 -1.42 4.06 -2.74
CA ARG A 78 -0.60 4.89 -3.62
C ARG A 78 0.50 4.06 -4.29
N TRP A 79 1.13 3.17 -3.53
CA TRP A 79 2.15 2.29 -4.08
C TRP A 79 1.56 1.39 -5.17
N LEU A 80 0.40 0.79 -4.90
CA LEU A 80 -0.27 -0.08 -5.86
C LEU A 80 -0.64 0.69 -7.14
N MET A 81 -1.16 1.90 -6.98
CA MET A 81 -1.50 2.75 -8.13
C MET A 81 -0.27 2.99 -9.02
N ARG A 82 0.88 3.25 -8.42
CA ARG A 82 2.11 3.46 -9.17
C ARG A 82 2.59 2.21 -9.90
N GLN A 83 2.41 1.04 -9.27
CA GLN A 83 2.76 -0.21 -9.93
C GLN A 83 1.89 -0.41 -11.18
N ILE A 84 0.62 -0.10 -11.08
CA ILE A 84 -0.30 -0.21 -12.22
C ILE A 84 0.07 0.78 -13.30
N GLU A 85 0.36 2.02 -12.95
CA GLU A 85 0.75 3.06 -13.89
C GLU A 85 2.04 2.71 -14.61
N ALA A 86 2.94 2.01 -13.93
CA ALA A 86 4.21 1.58 -14.51
C ALA A 86 4.12 0.23 -15.23
N ALA A 87 2.93 -0.37 -15.31
CA ALA A 87 2.70 -1.69 -15.90
C ALA A 87 3.52 -2.78 -15.23
N ALA A 88 3.83 -2.63 -13.94
CA ALA A 88 4.55 -3.66 -13.20
C ALA A 88 3.66 -4.88 -13.00
N PRO A 89 4.23 -6.10 -12.99
CA PRO A 89 3.42 -7.30 -12.75
C PRO A 89 2.82 -7.28 -11.35
N LEU A 90 1.54 -7.60 -11.25
CA LEU A 90 0.84 -7.67 -9.97
C LEU A 90 0.83 -9.12 -9.47
N ASP A 91 2.02 -9.67 -9.26
CA ASP A 91 2.18 -11.00 -8.71
C ASP A 91 2.19 -10.89 -7.18
N SER A 92 1.21 -11.51 -6.53
CA SER A 92 1.02 -11.40 -5.08
C SER A 92 2.23 -11.85 -4.26
N ARG A 93 3.15 -12.60 -4.85
CA ARG A 93 4.35 -13.07 -4.14
C ARG A 93 5.40 -11.99 -3.97
N SER A 94 5.32 -10.92 -4.74
CA SER A 94 6.36 -9.90 -4.80
C SER A 94 5.89 -8.50 -4.43
N LEU A 95 4.64 -8.36 -4.00
CA LEU A 95 4.07 -7.04 -3.77
C LEU A 95 4.35 -6.55 -2.36
N TYR A 96 5.64 -6.35 -2.06
CA TYR A 96 6.08 -5.77 -0.79
C TYR A 96 6.71 -4.41 -1.04
N ILE A 97 6.29 -3.43 -0.26
CA ILE A 97 6.83 -2.08 -0.34
C ILE A 97 8.23 -2.09 0.26
N GLN A 98 9.21 -1.61 -0.50
CA GLN A 98 10.60 -1.53 -0.05
C GLN A 98 10.80 -0.33 0.87
N ASP A 99 11.90 -0.35 1.64
CA ASP A 99 12.18 0.69 2.63
C ASP A 99 12.21 2.10 2.01
N ASP A 100 12.91 2.24 0.88
CA ASP A 100 13.02 3.53 0.22
C ASP A 100 11.68 3.98 -0.37
N GLU A 101 10.91 3.05 -0.91
CA GLU A 101 9.57 3.35 -1.42
C GLU A 101 8.65 3.82 -0.29
N LEU A 102 8.69 3.15 0.85
CA LEU A 102 7.89 3.52 2.01
C LEU A 102 8.22 4.93 2.47
N ALA A 103 9.50 5.25 2.60
CA ALA A 103 9.94 6.57 3.02
C ALA A 103 9.50 7.66 2.03
N ASN A 104 9.68 7.41 0.74
CA ASN A 104 9.32 8.39 -0.29
C ASN A 104 7.82 8.64 -0.33
N LEU A 105 7.03 7.58 -0.20
CA LEU A 105 5.56 7.71 -0.22
C LEU A 105 5.07 8.46 1.02
N ALA A 106 5.65 8.19 2.18
CA ALA A 106 5.27 8.88 3.40
C ALA A 106 5.54 10.39 3.30
N VAL A 107 6.67 10.76 2.72
CA VAL A 107 6.99 12.17 2.50
C VAL A 107 6.02 12.80 1.51
N GLU A 108 5.74 12.11 0.40
CA GLU A 108 4.83 12.61 -0.62
C GLU A 108 3.42 12.82 -0.06
N LEU A 109 2.97 11.95 0.83
CA LEU A 109 1.64 12.04 1.43
C LEU A 109 1.62 12.90 2.69
N ASN A 110 2.73 13.55 3.02
CA ASN A 110 2.88 14.40 4.22
C ASN A 110 2.74 13.63 5.53
N PHE A 111 3.09 12.37 5.54
CA PHE A 111 3.10 11.56 6.77
C PHE A 111 4.48 11.57 7.43
N ALA A 112 5.50 12.10 6.77
CA ALA A 112 6.85 12.22 7.29
C ALA A 112 7.52 13.46 6.69
N GLU A 113 8.57 13.93 7.36
CA GLU A 113 9.35 15.07 6.86
C GLU A 113 10.54 14.63 6.03
#